data_465a5c0a0bb2b1d7deeea288a0fcfdc5
#
_entry.id   465a5c0a0bb2b1d7deeea288a0fcfdc5
#
_cell.length_a   1.000
_cell.length_b   1.000
_cell.length_c   1.000
_cell.angle_alpha   90.00
_cell.angle_beta   90.00
_cell.angle_gamma   90.00
#
_symmetry.space_group_name_H-M   'P 1'
#
loop_
_entity.id
_entity.type
_entity.pdbx_description
1 polymer ?
#
loop_
_entity_poly.entity_id
_entity_poly.type
_entity_poly.pdbx_seq_one_letter_code
_entity_poly.pdbx_strand_id
1 'polypeptide(L)'
;MHTFFFNLRRSFLVTAAMFMTVALFAQSSWVRINHIGYLPKDVKVAVLISTENVLPDFSFNRSRGLPPVLASSLNVTPDFSLIDAKTGEVIFSDKGKTADAAYWGLRSAFRLDFSSVEREGTYYIETAGVRSPEFAIGTKVYEGSADFLLTYMRNQRCGDNPITGLCHQEDGYIVHHPTRDGEYIDLTGGWHDANDRLKYTTTTNSAVYHMMLAYYQAKDKSIFKDNYGADGRPGSNGIPDILDEIRWGLDWLVRMNPAPKEFFNQVADNRGDRVPGPGRPAYFLTGEPQQVFTSVNRTTGVASSAGKFSACFALGAEIFKDLDPVLAQKMRDRAESAYDFAMEIPGNTQTTNITSPYFYEEDNWIDDVELAAATFYMLSKDSLWQARGTYWGELEPINPLWVNGFARHYQFYPFVNLGHHLMANSNDEITHKKFTDLMRRGLQLIRDRAGNEPFMRGVPYVWCSNFAVIGAASFAHQYKEVSGDRSFEEMEAALRDWIFGCNPWGLSFVGGFPEGADGPRHGANRNGGLVDGPIDREWHQTLVGPGQREIDPNDPFAPFNNGPAVFYHFSYGTNEPVIDGTCYLIYHLSIMEQRGREQAKALSMK
;
A
#
# COMPACT_ATOMS: atom_id res chain seq x y z
N MET A 1 -71.87 -9.83 -2.54
CA MET A 1 -70.59 -9.80 -3.32
C MET A 1 -69.60 -8.70 -2.85
N HIS A 2 -70.05 -7.59 -2.29
CA HIS A 2 -69.15 -6.51 -1.84
C HIS A 2 -68.39 -6.77 -0.52
N THR A 3 -68.89 -7.62 0.36
CA THR A 3 -68.26 -7.89 1.67
C THR A 3 -67.11 -8.90 1.60
N PHE A 4 -67.09 -9.76 0.57
CA PHE A 4 -66.05 -10.77 0.41
C PHE A 4 -64.71 -10.17 -0.12
N PHE A 5 -64.80 -9.15 -0.96
CA PHE A 5 -63.62 -8.47 -1.51
C PHE A 5 -62.91 -7.56 -0.48
N PHE A 6 -63.63 -7.04 0.54
CA PHE A 6 -63.02 -6.20 1.55
C PHE A 6 -62.14 -6.97 2.55
N ASN A 7 -62.51 -8.21 2.83
CA ASN A 7 -61.72 -9.07 3.71
C ASN A 7 -60.48 -9.65 3.05
N LEU A 8 -60.52 -9.92 1.74
CA LEU A 8 -59.32 -10.37 0.99
C LEU A 8 -58.25 -9.27 0.87
N ARG A 9 -58.67 -8.00 0.67
CA ARG A 9 -57.74 -6.87 0.63
C ARG A 9 -57.08 -6.59 1.98
N ARG A 10 -57.80 -6.73 3.08
CA ARG A 10 -57.23 -6.56 4.44
C ARG A 10 -56.24 -7.69 4.78
N SER A 11 -56.56 -8.92 4.45
CA SER A 11 -55.63 -10.04 4.66
C SER A 11 -54.36 -9.92 3.81
N PHE A 12 -54.47 -9.46 2.57
CA PHE A 12 -53.29 -9.24 1.70
C PHE A 12 -52.42 -8.08 2.17
N LEU A 13 -53.03 -6.98 2.66
CA LEU A 13 -52.32 -5.84 3.24
C LEU A 13 -51.65 -6.17 4.58
N VAL A 14 -52.28 -6.97 5.43
CA VAL A 14 -51.69 -7.42 6.70
C VAL A 14 -50.55 -8.41 6.43
N THR A 15 -50.70 -9.32 5.46
CA THR A 15 -49.63 -10.26 5.09
C THR A 15 -48.45 -9.54 4.39
N ALA A 16 -48.72 -8.58 3.52
CA ALA A 16 -47.68 -7.76 2.90
C ALA A 16 -46.97 -6.83 3.91
N ALA A 17 -47.71 -6.26 4.88
CA ALA A 17 -47.13 -5.48 5.98
C ALA A 17 -46.30 -6.37 6.94
N MET A 18 -46.71 -7.62 7.18
CA MET A 18 -45.95 -8.58 7.97
C MET A 18 -44.67 -9.01 7.24
N PHE A 19 -44.72 -9.20 5.91
CA PHE A 19 -43.50 -9.46 5.10
C PHE A 19 -42.60 -8.24 5.02
N MET A 20 -43.12 -7.02 4.94
CA MET A 20 -42.30 -5.80 4.99
C MET A 20 -41.69 -5.53 6.38
N THR A 21 -42.40 -5.85 7.46
CA THR A 21 -41.83 -5.66 8.82
C THR A 21 -40.81 -6.72 9.18
N VAL A 22 -40.87 -7.94 8.63
CA VAL A 22 -39.81 -8.96 8.81
C VAL A 22 -38.56 -8.63 8.03
N ALA A 23 -38.64 -7.95 6.89
CA ALA A 23 -37.48 -7.49 6.13
C ALA A 23 -36.66 -6.38 6.82
N LEU A 24 -37.28 -5.64 7.78
CA LEU A 24 -36.63 -4.54 8.50
C LEU A 24 -35.71 -4.98 9.67
N PHE A 25 -35.66 -6.27 9.99
CA PHE A 25 -34.83 -6.81 11.08
C PHE A 25 -33.91 -7.95 10.62
N ALA A 26 -33.65 -8.04 9.34
CA ALA A 26 -32.79 -9.10 8.83
C ALA A 26 -31.32 -8.77 9.11
N GLN A 27 -30.67 -9.62 9.88
CA GLN A 27 -29.23 -9.57 10.09
C GLN A 27 -28.53 -9.95 8.79
N SER A 28 -27.55 -9.14 8.38
CA SER A 28 -26.69 -9.44 7.24
C SER A 28 -25.36 -10.02 7.70
N SER A 29 -24.88 -11.04 7.02
CA SER A 29 -23.62 -11.71 7.34
C SER A 29 -22.80 -11.97 6.08
N TRP A 30 -21.48 -11.92 6.19
CA TRP A 30 -20.54 -12.17 5.08
C TRP A 30 -19.34 -12.94 5.55
N VAL A 31 -18.78 -13.75 4.68
CA VAL A 31 -17.44 -14.31 4.83
C VAL A 31 -16.49 -13.51 3.94
N ARG A 32 -15.50 -12.87 4.55
CA ARG A 32 -14.46 -12.07 3.90
C ARG A 32 -13.23 -12.93 3.67
N ILE A 33 -12.68 -12.87 2.47
CA ILE A 33 -11.56 -13.69 2.02
C ILE A 33 -10.56 -12.83 1.24
N ASN A 34 -9.36 -13.36 1.02
CA ASN A 34 -8.43 -12.83 0.04
C ASN A 34 -8.86 -13.26 -1.37
N HIS A 35 -9.18 -12.31 -2.23
CA HIS A 35 -9.65 -12.56 -3.60
C HIS A 35 -8.58 -13.06 -4.56
N ILE A 36 -7.27 -12.84 -4.26
CA ILE A 36 -6.18 -13.47 -5.03
C ILE A 36 -6.17 -14.99 -4.78
N GLY A 37 -6.50 -15.40 -3.57
CA GLY A 37 -6.35 -16.77 -3.08
C GLY A 37 -5.17 -16.91 -2.11
N TYR A 38 -4.77 -18.15 -1.87
CA TYR A 38 -3.82 -18.49 -0.82
C TYR A 38 -2.76 -19.48 -1.32
N LEU A 39 -1.52 -19.31 -0.86
CA LEU A 39 -0.49 -20.32 -1.05
C LEU A 39 -0.75 -21.54 -0.15
N PRO A 40 -0.43 -22.77 -0.61
CA PRO A 40 -0.76 -24.00 0.13
C PRO A 40 -0.28 -24.02 1.57
N LYS A 41 0.96 -23.58 1.85
CA LYS A 41 1.58 -23.65 3.17
C LYS A 41 1.52 -22.35 3.98
N ASP A 42 0.86 -21.33 3.45
CA ASP A 42 0.72 -20.06 4.16
C ASP A 42 -0.41 -20.13 5.19
N VAL A 43 -0.41 -19.19 6.12
CA VAL A 43 -1.55 -18.92 6.99
C VAL A 43 -2.74 -18.49 6.13
N LYS A 44 -3.90 -19.11 6.34
CA LYS A 44 -5.14 -18.90 5.59
C LYS A 44 -6.28 -18.69 6.55
N VAL A 45 -6.75 -17.44 6.67
CA VAL A 45 -7.83 -17.08 7.59
C VAL A 45 -8.87 -16.24 6.84
N ALA A 46 -10.10 -16.71 6.83
CA ALA A 46 -11.25 -15.90 6.42
C ALA A 46 -11.90 -15.26 7.65
N VAL A 47 -12.72 -14.23 7.43
CA VAL A 47 -13.44 -13.55 8.52
C VAL A 47 -14.93 -13.58 8.26
N LEU A 48 -15.69 -14.20 9.15
CA LEU A 48 -17.15 -14.11 9.18
C LEU A 48 -17.53 -12.87 9.99
N ILE A 49 -18.30 -11.97 9.41
CA ILE A 49 -18.87 -10.79 10.08
C ILE A 49 -20.38 -10.77 9.97
N SER A 50 -21.05 -10.19 10.96
CA SER A 50 -22.48 -9.93 10.91
C SER A 50 -22.81 -8.56 11.47
N THR A 51 -23.90 -7.95 10.96
CA THR A 51 -24.43 -6.66 11.38
C THR A 51 -25.96 -6.70 11.46
N GLU A 52 -26.54 -5.85 12.32
CA GLU A 52 -28.00 -5.64 12.37
C GLU A 52 -28.49 -4.67 11.30
N ASN A 53 -27.59 -3.86 10.75
CA ASN A 53 -27.95 -2.90 9.72
C ASN A 53 -28.15 -3.63 8.39
N VAL A 54 -29.30 -3.41 7.76
CA VAL A 54 -29.46 -3.74 6.34
C VAL A 54 -28.54 -2.79 5.59
N LEU A 55 -27.44 -3.31 5.08
CA LEU A 55 -26.55 -2.52 4.25
C LEU A 55 -27.28 -2.15 2.95
N PRO A 56 -27.07 -0.94 2.42
CA PRO A 56 -27.60 -0.58 1.13
C PRO A 56 -27.20 -1.63 0.09
N ASP A 57 -28.06 -1.82 -0.90
CA ASP A 57 -27.86 -2.81 -1.96
C ASP A 57 -26.51 -2.59 -2.65
N PHE A 58 -25.53 -3.44 -2.34
CA PHE A 58 -24.24 -3.49 -3.02
C PHE A 58 -24.41 -4.03 -4.44
N SER A 59 -25.14 -3.29 -5.26
CA SER A 59 -25.42 -3.70 -6.65
C SER A 59 -24.17 -3.86 -7.51
N PHE A 60 -23.02 -3.36 -7.07
CA PHE A 60 -21.73 -3.55 -7.72
C PHE A 60 -20.99 -4.82 -7.28
N ASN A 61 -21.38 -5.45 -6.16
CA ASN A 61 -20.92 -6.79 -5.78
C ASN A 61 -21.56 -7.92 -6.60
N ARG A 62 -22.36 -7.60 -7.61
CA ARG A 62 -23.11 -8.61 -8.41
C ARG A 62 -22.22 -9.48 -9.29
N SER A 63 -20.98 -9.08 -9.53
CA SER A 63 -20.09 -9.86 -10.40
C SER A 63 -19.42 -11.04 -9.69
N ARG A 64 -19.27 -10.99 -8.37
CA ARG A 64 -18.63 -12.06 -7.57
C ARG A 64 -19.22 -12.31 -6.19
N GLY A 65 -19.86 -11.33 -5.62
CA GLY A 65 -20.48 -11.48 -4.32
C GLY A 65 -21.85 -12.11 -4.44
N LEU A 66 -22.07 -13.24 -3.81
CA LEU A 66 -23.42 -13.66 -3.53
C LEU A 66 -24.07 -12.53 -2.70
N PRO A 67 -25.33 -12.17 -3.00
CA PRO A 67 -26.01 -11.18 -2.20
C PRO A 67 -25.95 -11.60 -0.73
N PRO A 68 -25.92 -10.64 0.22
CA PRO A 68 -25.93 -10.97 1.63
C PRO A 68 -27.13 -11.89 1.91
N VAL A 69 -26.85 -13.02 2.53
CA VAL A 69 -27.93 -13.90 2.95
C VAL A 69 -28.62 -13.24 4.12
N LEU A 70 -29.88 -12.86 3.93
CA LEU A 70 -30.71 -12.37 5.01
C LEU A 70 -30.96 -13.53 5.97
N ALA A 71 -30.18 -13.61 7.03
CA ALA A 71 -30.36 -14.60 8.07
C ALA A 71 -31.52 -14.21 8.98
N SER A 72 -32.54 -15.03 9.04
CA SER A 72 -33.72 -14.81 9.87
C SER A 72 -33.48 -15.09 11.36
N SER A 73 -32.30 -15.56 11.76
CA SER A 73 -32.00 -15.91 13.15
C SER A 73 -30.63 -15.39 13.60
N LEU A 74 -30.60 -14.98 14.84
CA LEU A 74 -29.53 -14.24 15.51
C LEU A 74 -28.33 -15.09 15.96
N ASN A 75 -28.36 -16.39 15.75
CA ASN A 75 -27.31 -17.29 16.20
C ASN A 75 -26.38 -17.61 15.04
N VAL A 76 -25.44 -16.69 14.79
CA VAL A 76 -24.28 -17.01 13.97
C VAL A 76 -23.43 -18.02 14.74
N THR A 77 -23.33 -19.24 14.25
CA THR A 77 -22.41 -20.23 14.82
C THR A 77 -21.04 -20.04 14.17
N PRO A 78 -19.95 -20.19 14.92
CA PRO A 78 -18.63 -20.10 14.36
C PRO A 78 -18.20 -21.37 13.61
N ASP A 79 -19.06 -22.41 13.52
CA ASP A 79 -18.75 -23.63 12.78
C ASP A 79 -18.73 -23.32 11.27
N PHE A 80 -17.70 -23.78 10.58
CA PHE A 80 -17.54 -23.57 9.15
C PHE A 80 -17.02 -24.81 8.43
N SER A 81 -17.29 -24.89 7.14
CA SER A 81 -16.77 -25.93 6.25
C SER A 81 -16.13 -25.32 5.03
N LEU A 82 -14.95 -25.84 4.65
CA LEU A 82 -14.30 -25.56 3.39
C LEU A 82 -14.74 -26.63 2.38
N ILE A 83 -15.30 -26.20 1.27
CA ILE A 83 -15.94 -27.05 0.27
C ILE A 83 -15.22 -26.88 -1.07
N ASP A 84 -14.88 -27.99 -1.71
CA ASP A 84 -14.35 -28.00 -3.07
C ASP A 84 -15.45 -27.51 -4.04
N ALA A 85 -15.18 -26.40 -4.72
CA ALA A 85 -16.17 -25.74 -5.56
C ALA A 85 -16.59 -26.58 -6.79
N LYS A 86 -15.73 -27.50 -7.22
CA LYS A 86 -15.98 -28.38 -8.38
C LYS A 86 -16.79 -29.62 -8.03
N THR A 87 -16.50 -30.22 -6.87
CA THR A 87 -17.10 -31.50 -6.49
C THR A 87 -18.22 -31.37 -5.48
N GLY A 88 -18.28 -30.27 -4.72
CA GLY A 88 -19.17 -30.10 -3.58
C GLY A 88 -18.74 -30.91 -2.34
N GLU A 89 -17.56 -31.51 -2.35
CA GLU A 89 -17.00 -32.25 -1.22
C GLU A 89 -16.57 -31.34 -0.10
N VAL A 90 -16.93 -31.67 1.14
CA VAL A 90 -16.40 -31.00 2.33
C VAL A 90 -14.97 -31.49 2.57
N ILE A 91 -14.00 -30.60 2.40
CA ILE A 91 -12.58 -30.90 2.53
C ILE A 91 -12.09 -30.71 3.97
N PHE A 92 -12.66 -29.75 4.67
CA PHE A 92 -12.25 -29.39 6.02
C PHE A 92 -13.41 -28.75 6.77
N SER A 93 -13.48 -28.96 8.07
CA SER A 93 -14.46 -28.29 8.93
C SER A 93 -13.81 -27.98 10.29
N ASP A 94 -14.10 -26.83 10.84
CA ASP A 94 -13.62 -26.40 12.16
C ASP A 94 -14.54 -25.33 12.75
N LYS A 95 -14.16 -24.83 13.93
CA LYS A 95 -14.81 -23.71 14.61
C LYS A 95 -14.02 -22.42 14.45
N GLY A 96 -14.71 -21.36 14.08
CA GLY A 96 -14.11 -20.02 14.09
C GLY A 96 -13.79 -19.55 15.50
N LYS A 97 -12.74 -18.74 15.61
CA LYS A 97 -12.36 -18.06 16.85
C LYS A 97 -13.09 -16.72 16.94
N THR A 98 -13.74 -16.43 18.05
CA THR A 98 -14.41 -15.15 18.29
C THR A 98 -13.42 -14.00 18.25
N ALA A 99 -13.78 -12.91 17.55
CA ALA A 99 -13.04 -11.67 17.50
C ALA A 99 -13.88 -10.50 18.00
N ASP A 100 -13.24 -9.36 18.32
CA ASP A 100 -13.92 -8.16 18.78
C ASP A 100 -14.64 -7.47 17.62
N ALA A 101 -15.97 -7.53 17.66
CA ALA A 101 -16.82 -6.94 16.66
C ALA A 101 -17.15 -5.46 16.91
N ALA A 102 -16.99 -4.98 18.15
CA ALA A 102 -17.46 -3.67 18.58
C ALA A 102 -16.76 -2.52 17.86
N TYR A 103 -15.46 -2.68 17.59
CA TYR A 103 -14.66 -1.66 16.90
C TYR A 103 -15.27 -1.24 15.54
N TRP A 104 -15.86 -2.18 14.80
CA TRP A 104 -16.48 -1.93 13.50
C TRP A 104 -18.00 -1.69 13.58
N GLY A 105 -18.58 -1.63 14.78
CA GLY A 105 -20.02 -1.59 14.95
C GLY A 105 -20.73 -2.86 14.46
N LEU A 106 -20.02 -3.96 14.38
CA LEU A 106 -20.54 -5.26 14.00
C LEU A 106 -21.19 -5.94 15.21
N ARG A 107 -22.14 -6.82 14.94
CA ARG A 107 -22.78 -7.64 15.96
C ARG A 107 -21.91 -8.80 16.40
N SER A 108 -21.26 -9.47 15.44
CA SER A 108 -20.35 -10.57 15.70
C SER A 108 -19.27 -10.64 14.63
N ALA A 109 -18.12 -11.18 15.01
CA ALA A 109 -17.01 -11.47 14.12
C ALA A 109 -16.29 -12.73 14.57
N PHE A 110 -15.87 -13.55 13.60
CA PHE A 110 -15.13 -14.79 13.83
C PHE A 110 -14.01 -14.93 12.80
N ARG A 111 -12.86 -15.39 13.26
CA ARG A 111 -11.74 -15.76 12.39
C ARG A 111 -11.83 -17.26 12.08
N LEU A 112 -11.84 -17.60 10.81
CA LEU A 112 -12.02 -18.95 10.28
C LEU A 112 -10.69 -19.44 9.71
N ASP A 113 -9.94 -20.19 10.51
CA ASP A 113 -8.60 -20.65 10.18
C ASP A 113 -8.68 -22.01 9.45
N PHE A 114 -8.22 -22.06 8.21
CA PHE A 114 -8.09 -23.25 7.38
C PHE A 114 -6.66 -23.49 6.88
N SER A 115 -5.67 -22.97 7.62
CA SER A 115 -4.25 -23.02 7.27
C SER A 115 -3.72 -24.44 7.04
N SER A 116 -4.32 -25.43 7.69
CA SER A 116 -3.94 -26.84 7.56
C SER A 116 -4.27 -27.47 6.19
N VAL A 117 -5.11 -26.80 5.38
CA VAL A 117 -5.45 -27.31 4.06
C VAL A 117 -4.40 -26.86 3.05
N GLU A 118 -3.55 -27.82 2.61
CA GLU A 118 -2.49 -27.57 1.61
C GLU A 118 -2.88 -28.04 0.19
N ARG A 119 -4.00 -28.76 0.04
CA ARG A 119 -4.47 -29.28 -1.26
C ARG A 119 -4.82 -28.14 -2.20
N GLU A 120 -4.18 -28.11 -3.38
CA GLU A 120 -4.50 -27.14 -4.41
C GLU A 120 -5.90 -27.38 -4.99
N GLY A 121 -6.64 -26.31 -5.24
CA GLY A 121 -8.00 -26.37 -5.78
C GLY A 121 -8.71 -25.02 -5.70
N THR A 122 -9.98 -25.02 -6.12
CA THR A 122 -10.90 -23.89 -5.95
C THR A 122 -11.93 -24.25 -4.89
N TYR A 123 -12.12 -23.36 -3.94
CA TYR A 123 -12.90 -23.60 -2.73
C TYR A 123 -13.84 -22.45 -2.43
N TYR A 124 -14.82 -22.73 -1.58
CA TYR A 124 -15.59 -21.72 -0.86
C TYR A 124 -15.82 -22.16 0.59
N ILE A 125 -16.14 -21.22 1.45
CA ILE A 125 -16.48 -21.47 2.85
C ILE A 125 -17.98 -21.34 3.02
N GLU A 126 -18.61 -22.30 3.70
CA GLU A 126 -19.96 -22.22 4.21
C GLU A 126 -19.98 -22.14 5.75
N THR A 127 -20.73 -21.20 6.28
CA THR A 127 -20.92 -21.01 7.72
C THR A 127 -22.22 -20.24 7.98
N ALA A 128 -23.00 -20.66 8.99
CA ALA A 128 -24.22 -19.97 9.40
C ALA A 128 -25.21 -19.66 8.25
N GLY A 129 -25.27 -20.50 7.22
CA GLY A 129 -26.09 -20.28 6.03
C GLY A 129 -25.54 -19.24 5.05
N VAL A 130 -24.32 -18.78 5.25
CA VAL A 130 -23.60 -17.83 4.38
C VAL A 130 -22.52 -18.59 3.61
N ARG A 131 -22.35 -18.26 2.33
CA ARG A 131 -21.28 -18.77 1.48
C ARG A 131 -20.31 -17.64 1.13
N SER A 132 -18.99 -17.91 1.19
CA SER A 132 -17.99 -16.99 0.69
C SER A 132 -18.00 -16.92 -0.85
N PRO A 133 -17.38 -15.90 -1.47
CA PRO A 133 -16.89 -16.01 -2.83
C PRO A 133 -15.98 -17.23 -2.99
N GLU A 134 -15.86 -17.74 -4.23
CA GLU A 134 -14.88 -18.78 -4.54
C GLU A 134 -13.46 -18.20 -4.54
N PHE A 135 -12.49 -19.00 -4.08
CA PHE A 135 -11.08 -18.64 -4.06
C PHE A 135 -10.21 -19.86 -4.35
N ALA A 136 -8.99 -19.61 -4.80
CA ALA A 136 -8.01 -20.64 -5.06
C ALA A 136 -7.07 -20.86 -3.86
N ILE A 137 -6.69 -22.12 -3.63
CA ILE A 137 -5.45 -22.48 -2.94
C ILE A 137 -4.53 -23.04 -4.02
N GLY A 138 -3.34 -22.43 -4.20
CA GLY A 138 -2.42 -22.89 -5.23
C GLY A 138 -1.09 -22.13 -5.22
N THR A 139 -0.04 -22.79 -5.72
CA THR A 139 1.31 -22.21 -5.74
C THR A 139 1.47 -21.07 -6.72
N LYS A 140 0.54 -20.88 -7.65
CA LYS A 140 0.58 -19.87 -8.72
C LYS A 140 -0.39 -18.71 -8.52
N VAL A 141 -1.08 -18.61 -7.40
CA VAL A 141 -2.11 -17.57 -7.19
C VAL A 141 -1.55 -16.14 -7.28
N TYR A 142 -0.27 -15.94 -6.99
CA TYR A 142 0.41 -14.63 -7.08
C TYR A 142 1.23 -14.45 -8.37
N GLU A 143 1.23 -15.42 -9.30
CA GLU A 143 2.02 -15.34 -10.54
C GLU A 143 1.64 -14.11 -11.38
N GLY A 144 2.64 -13.26 -11.71
CA GLY A 144 2.46 -12.03 -12.49
C GLY A 144 1.78 -10.87 -11.76
N SER A 145 1.50 -11.00 -10.46
CA SER A 145 0.81 -9.95 -9.69
C SER A 145 1.63 -8.67 -9.56
N ALA A 146 2.94 -8.79 -9.30
CA ALA A 146 3.83 -7.63 -9.23
C ALA A 146 3.94 -6.90 -10.58
N ASP A 147 4.09 -7.65 -11.69
CA ASP A 147 4.13 -7.08 -13.04
C ASP A 147 2.82 -6.36 -13.42
N PHE A 148 1.67 -6.87 -12.98
CA PHE A 148 0.39 -6.21 -13.23
C PHE A 148 0.37 -4.78 -12.64
N LEU A 149 0.92 -4.59 -11.45
CA LEU A 149 0.95 -3.27 -10.80
C LEU A 149 1.87 -2.27 -11.53
N LEU A 150 2.88 -2.74 -12.27
CA LEU A 150 3.69 -1.85 -13.14
C LEU A 150 2.85 -1.12 -14.20
N THR A 151 1.64 -1.61 -14.49
CA THR A 151 0.68 -0.90 -15.35
C THR A 151 0.34 0.48 -14.79
N TYR A 152 0.17 0.59 -13.47
CA TYR A 152 -0.07 1.88 -12.84
C TYR A 152 1.15 2.80 -12.97
N MET A 153 2.36 2.30 -12.77
CA MET A 153 3.59 3.08 -12.91
C MET A 153 3.74 3.62 -14.34
N ARG A 154 3.50 2.79 -15.36
CA ARG A 154 3.49 3.22 -16.77
C ARG A 154 2.45 4.31 -17.03
N ASN A 155 1.26 4.19 -16.41
CA ASN A 155 0.19 5.19 -16.52
C ASN A 155 0.55 6.53 -15.89
N GLN A 156 1.42 6.53 -14.88
CA GLN A 156 1.86 7.74 -14.19
C GLN A 156 3.10 8.41 -14.82
N ARG A 157 3.69 7.84 -15.87
CA ARG A 157 4.82 8.48 -16.56
C ARG A 157 4.45 9.88 -17.02
N CYS A 158 5.28 10.87 -16.66
CA CYS A 158 5.19 12.26 -17.10
C CYS A 158 6.11 12.46 -18.32
N GLY A 159 5.75 13.35 -19.22
CA GLY A 159 6.50 13.57 -20.45
C GLY A 159 5.89 12.80 -21.63
N ASP A 160 6.53 11.76 -22.13
CA ASP A 160 5.97 10.85 -23.14
C ASP A 160 5.28 9.67 -22.46
N ASN A 161 4.00 9.81 -22.21
CA ASN A 161 3.19 8.77 -21.57
C ASN A 161 2.62 7.83 -22.64
N PRO A 162 2.84 6.49 -22.51
CA PRO A 162 2.41 5.53 -23.52
C PRO A 162 0.88 5.45 -23.69
N ILE A 163 0.10 5.92 -22.71
CA ILE A 163 -1.36 5.83 -22.69
C ILE A 163 -2.03 7.17 -22.95
N THR A 164 -1.57 8.24 -22.27
CA THR A 164 -2.20 9.56 -22.32
C THR A 164 -1.51 10.52 -23.29
N GLY A 165 -0.38 10.12 -23.86
CA GLY A 165 0.40 10.95 -24.79
C GLY A 165 1.31 11.96 -24.09
N LEU A 166 1.72 12.99 -24.82
CA LEU A 166 2.64 14.01 -24.32
C LEU A 166 1.99 14.90 -23.25
N CYS A 167 2.72 15.16 -22.18
CA CYS A 167 2.33 16.11 -21.14
C CYS A 167 3.57 16.80 -20.55
N HIS A 168 3.39 17.96 -19.92
CA HIS A 168 4.39 18.68 -19.09
C HIS A 168 5.80 18.74 -19.69
N GLN A 169 5.89 19.19 -20.96
CA GLN A 169 7.14 19.20 -21.75
C GLN A 169 8.10 20.32 -21.33
N GLU A 170 7.70 21.22 -20.44
CA GLU A 170 8.46 22.39 -20.02
C GLU A 170 8.62 22.47 -18.49
N ASP A 171 8.65 21.31 -17.80
CA ASP A 171 8.89 21.26 -16.36
C ASP A 171 10.31 21.68 -16.01
N GLY A 172 10.48 22.59 -15.03
CA GLY A 172 11.81 22.88 -14.50
C GLY A 172 12.17 24.37 -14.31
N TYR A 173 11.19 25.27 -14.16
CA TYR A 173 11.49 26.65 -13.74
C TYR A 173 11.89 26.68 -12.28
N ILE A 174 13.13 27.06 -12.01
CA ILE A 174 13.71 27.05 -10.66
C ILE A 174 13.04 28.13 -9.80
N VAL A 175 12.65 27.75 -8.59
CA VAL A 175 12.16 28.65 -7.55
C VAL A 175 12.83 28.36 -6.22
N HIS A 176 12.96 29.41 -5.40
CA HIS A 176 13.59 29.38 -4.09
C HIS A 176 15.11 29.10 -4.12
N HIS A 177 15.75 29.18 -5.26
CA HIS A 177 17.20 29.06 -5.36
C HIS A 177 17.88 30.41 -5.08
N PRO A 178 18.95 30.45 -4.28
CA PRO A 178 19.56 31.73 -3.86
C PRO A 178 20.12 32.57 -5.00
N THR A 179 20.45 31.97 -6.16
CA THR A 179 21.11 32.66 -7.29
C THR A 179 20.56 32.33 -8.66
N ARG A 180 19.64 31.34 -8.77
CA ARG A 180 19.15 30.82 -10.07
C ARG A 180 17.63 30.87 -10.21
N ASP A 181 16.94 31.65 -9.38
CA ASP A 181 15.49 31.81 -9.47
C ASP A 181 15.06 32.28 -10.87
N GLY A 182 14.08 31.57 -11.46
CA GLY A 182 13.56 31.85 -12.79
C GLY A 182 14.37 31.21 -13.94
N GLU A 183 15.53 30.63 -13.68
CA GLU A 183 16.23 29.82 -14.69
C GLU A 183 15.46 28.56 -15.01
N TYR A 184 15.63 28.07 -16.22
CA TYR A 184 15.04 26.79 -16.65
C TYR A 184 16.11 25.70 -16.66
N ILE A 185 15.77 24.52 -16.09
CA ILE A 185 16.50 23.27 -16.26
C ILE A 185 15.49 22.19 -16.69
N ASP A 186 15.91 21.25 -17.52
CA ASP A 186 15.02 20.18 -17.97
C ASP A 186 14.74 19.16 -16.84
N LEU A 187 13.57 19.25 -16.24
CA LEU A 187 13.05 18.31 -15.24
C LEU A 187 11.78 17.58 -15.74
N THR A 188 11.65 17.46 -17.06
CA THR A 188 10.60 16.63 -17.68
C THR A 188 10.76 15.14 -17.29
N GLY A 189 9.75 14.32 -17.51
CA GLY A 189 9.78 12.89 -17.15
C GLY A 189 9.50 12.63 -15.67
N GLY A 190 9.92 11.48 -15.17
CA GLY A 190 9.48 10.96 -13.86
C GLY A 190 8.03 10.52 -13.87
N TRP A 191 7.44 10.35 -12.70
CA TRP A 191 6.03 9.99 -12.56
C TRP A 191 5.21 11.11 -11.95
N HIS A 192 3.96 11.23 -12.39
CA HIS A 192 2.93 11.90 -11.60
C HIS A 192 2.74 11.11 -10.30
N ASP A 193 2.65 11.81 -9.20
CA ASP A 193 2.52 11.22 -7.87
C ASP A 193 1.19 10.47 -7.73
N ALA A 194 0.13 11.18 -8.04
CA ALA A 194 -1.25 10.72 -7.94
C ALA A 194 -2.11 11.31 -9.07
N ASN A 195 -3.38 11.56 -8.82
CA ASN A 195 -4.32 12.09 -9.82
C ASN A 195 -4.14 13.57 -10.11
N ASP A 196 -3.55 14.31 -9.19
CA ASP A 196 -3.25 15.73 -9.34
C ASP A 196 -2.09 16.01 -10.30
N ARG A 197 -1.37 14.93 -10.71
CA ARG A 197 -0.23 14.93 -11.64
C ARG A 197 0.96 15.77 -11.19
N LEU A 198 1.03 16.12 -9.91
CA LEU A 198 2.21 16.75 -9.32
C LEU A 198 3.34 15.72 -9.20
N LYS A 199 4.57 16.17 -9.06
CA LYS A 199 5.74 15.29 -8.94
C LYS A 199 6.53 15.64 -7.67
N TYR A 200 6.81 14.63 -6.86
CA TYR A 200 7.53 14.76 -5.60
C TYR A 200 8.69 13.78 -5.53
N THR A 201 9.84 14.26 -5.04
CA THR A 201 11.00 13.37 -4.89
C THR A 201 10.85 12.42 -3.71
N THR A 202 10.09 12.79 -2.67
CA THR A 202 9.88 11.92 -1.52
C THR A 202 9.18 10.62 -1.93
N THR A 203 8.07 10.69 -2.65
CA THR A 203 7.33 9.51 -3.13
C THR A 203 8.06 8.79 -4.25
N THR A 204 8.73 9.52 -5.16
CA THR A 204 9.52 8.90 -6.23
C THR A 204 10.70 8.11 -5.68
N ASN A 205 11.47 8.64 -4.72
CA ASN A 205 12.55 7.91 -4.05
C ASN A 205 12.02 6.63 -3.39
N SER A 206 10.90 6.73 -2.69
CA SER A 206 10.25 5.60 -2.05
C SER A 206 9.84 4.52 -3.05
N ALA A 207 9.16 4.92 -4.13
CA ALA A 207 8.72 4.02 -5.18
C ALA A 207 9.89 3.29 -5.85
N VAL A 208 10.91 4.04 -6.26
CA VAL A 208 12.12 3.50 -6.89
C VAL A 208 12.84 2.53 -5.95
N TYR A 209 13.02 2.92 -4.69
CA TYR A 209 13.74 2.09 -3.72
C TYR A 209 13.07 0.73 -3.51
N HIS A 210 11.72 0.70 -3.38
CA HIS A 210 10.99 -0.55 -3.19
C HIS A 210 11.03 -1.46 -4.42
N MET A 211 10.91 -0.90 -5.63
CA MET A 211 11.08 -1.69 -6.86
C MET A 211 12.51 -2.22 -7.00
N MET A 212 13.52 -1.41 -6.66
CA MET A 212 14.92 -1.85 -6.64
C MET A 212 15.15 -2.96 -5.61
N LEU A 213 14.56 -2.83 -4.42
CA LEU A 213 14.66 -3.85 -3.37
C LEU A 213 13.99 -5.15 -3.81
N ALA A 214 12.80 -5.07 -4.46
CA ALA A 214 12.11 -6.21 -5.05
C ALA A 214 13.01 -6.95 -6.04
N TYR A 215 13.60 -6.22 -6.98
CA TYR A 215 14.50 -6.81 -7.96
C TYR A 215 15.79 -7.33 -7.32
N TYR A 216 16.43 -6.55 -6.45
CA TYR A 216 17.72 -6.92 -5.83
C TYR A 216 17.62 -8.18 -4.98
N GLN A 217 16.59 -8.30 -4.16
CA GLN A 217 16.40 -9.42 -3.23
C GLN A 217 15.79 -10.67 -3.87
N ALA A 218 15.13 -10.57 -5.02
CA ALA A 218 14.56 -11.73 -5.70
C ALA A 218 15.65 -12.76 -6.03
N LYS A 219 15.48 -14.01 -5.55
CA LYS A 219 16.38 -15.13 -5.84
C LYS A 219 16.20 -15.63 -7.27
N ASP A 220 14.99 -15.57 -7.79
CA ASP A 220 14.62 -15.92 -9.16
C ASP A 220 14.12 -14.68 -9.90
N LYS A 221 14.97 -14.08 -10.73
CA LYS A 221 14.64 -12.88 -11.51
C LYS A 221 13.58 -13.12 -12.59
N SER A 222 13.30 -14.37 -12.94
CA SER A 222 12.30 -14.73 -13.95
C SER A 222 10.85 -14.48 -13.50
N ILE A 223 10.64 -14.10 -12.24
CA ILE A 223 9.34 -13.57 -11.78
C ILE A 223 8.97 -12.27 -12.51
N PHE A 224 9.97 -11.46 -12.87
CA PHE A 224 9.76 -10.20 -13.59
C PHE A 224 9.76 -10.45 -15.09
N LYS A 225 8.69 -10.01 -15.77
CA LYS A 225 8.48 -10.20 -17.21
C LYS A 225 9.14 -9.09 -18.03
N ASP A 226 9.27 -9.34 -19.32
CA ASP A 226 9.70 -8.41 -20.36
C ASP A 226 8.63 -8.37 -21.45
N ASN A 227 7.58 -7.56 -21.22
CA ASN A 227 6.41 -7.42 -22.08
C ASN A 227 6.30 -6.02 -22.68
N TYR A 228 7.09 -5.07 -22.20
CA TYR A 228 7.06 -3.67 -22.59
C TYR A 228 8.48 -3.20 -22.92
N GLY A 229 8.59 -2.25 -23.84
CA GLY A 229 9.84 -1.56 -24.12
C GLY A 229 10.15 -0.49 -23.09
N ALA A 230 11.37 0.05 -23.13
CA ALA A 230 11.81 1.14 -22.26
C ALA A 230 10.93 2.40 -22.33
N ASP A 231 10.22 2.59 -23.46
CA ASP A 231 9.22 3.66 -23.64
C ASP A 231 7.86 3.36 -22.99
N GLY A 232 7.70 2.19 -22.37
CA GLY A 232 6.47 1.75 -21.71
C GLY A 232 5.39 1.23 -22.67
N ARG A 233 5.70 1.08 -23.97
CA ARG A 233 4.78 0.51 -24.98
C ARG A 233 4.94 -1.00 -25.08
N PRO A 234 3.88 -1.74 -25.46
CA PRO A 234 3.95 -3.18 -25.63
C PRO A 234 5.09 -3.62 -26.56
N GLY A 235 5.89 -4.58 -26.12
CA GLY A 235 7.02 -5.13 -26.85
C GLY A 235 8.17 -5.49 -25.90
N SER A 236 8.90 -6.58 -26.19
CA SER A 236 10.07 -6.99 -25.40
C SER A 236 11.30 -6.22 -25.86
N ASN A 237 12.18 -5.84 -24.92
CA ASN A 237 13.46 -5.20 -25.20
C ASN A 237 14.67 -5.94 -24.61
N GLY A 238 14.46 -7.11 -24.01
CA GLY A 238 15.51 -7.91 -23.36
C GLY A 238 15.80 -7.47 -21.91
N ILE A 239 15.04 -6.52 -21.38
CA ILE A 239 15.18 -6.00 -20.00
C ILE A 239 13.85 -6.23 -19.29
N PRO A 240 13.82 -6.78 -18.05
CA PRO A 240 12.59 -6.90 -17.29
C PRO A 240 11.88 -5.55 -17.11
N ASP A 241 10.56 -5.52 -17.28
CA ASP A 241 9.72 -4.33 -17.20
C ASP A 241 9.94 -3.51 -15.91
N ILE A 242 10.20 -4.19 -14.80
CA ILE A 242 10.48 -3.51 -13.54
C ILE A 242 11.77 -2.68 -13.60
N LEU A 243 12.79 -3.12 -14.33
CA LEU A 243 14.03 -2.36 -14.50
C LEU A 243 13.84 -1.15 -15.39
N ASP A 244 13.00 -1.23 -16.41
CA ASP A 244 12.64 -0.08 -17.23
C ASP A 244 11.90 0.99 -16.42
N GLU A 245 10.99 0.58 -15.53
CA GLU A 245 10.31 1.53 -14.63
C GLU A 245 11.29 2.10 -13.59
N ILE A 246 12.14 1.28 -12.97
CA ILE A 246 13.18 1.77 -12.05
C ILE A 246 14.07 2.80 -12.76
N ARG A 247 14.52 2.52 -13.97
CA ARG A 247 15.32 3.44 -14.75
C ARG A 247 14.60 4.76 -15.00
N TRP A 248 13.32 4.73 -15.37
CA TRP A 248 12.51 5.91 -15.58
C TRP A 248 12.50 6.86 -14.37
N GLY A 249 12.33 6.31 -13.18
CA GLY A 249 12.39 7.08 -11.94
C GLY A 249 13.79 7.58 -11.60
N LEU A 250 14.82 6.73 -11.73
CA LEU A 250 16.21 7.11 -11.45
C LEU A 250 16.71 8.21 -12.39
N ASP A 251 16.39 8.14 -13.69
CA ASP A 251 16.73 9.18 -14.66
C ASP A 251 16.15 10.54 -14.27
N TRP A 252 14.95 10.57 -13.71
CA TRP A 252 14.36 11.80 -13.20
C TRP A 252 15.01 12.25 -11.89
N LEU A 253 15.26 11.36 -10.94
CA LEU A 253 15.93 11.68 -9.67
C LEU A 253 17.34 12.25 -9.91
N VAL A 254 18.09 11.71 -10.88
CA VAL A 254 19.40 12.25 -11.25
C VAL A 254 19.30 13.68 -11.79
N ARG A 255 18.21 14.02 -12.51
CA ARG A 255 17.96 15.40 -12.96
C ARG A 255 17.51 16.31 -11.81
N MET A 256 16.79 15.77 -10.82
CA MET A 256 16.40 16.49 -9.60
C MET A 256 17.58 16.72 -8.64
N ASN A 257 18.73 16.09 -8.91
CA ASN A 257 20.03 16.36 -8.26
C ASN A 257 21.10 16.64 -9.32
N PRO A 258 21.08 17.79 -9.99
CA PRO A 258 21.99 18.10 -11.11
C PRO A 258 23.46 18.30 -10.69
N ALA A 259 23.71 18.73 -9.47
CA ALA A 259 25.04 18.90 -8.91
C ALA A 259 25.09 18.47 -7.43
N PRO A 260 26.29 18.20 -6.86
CA PRO A 260 26.44 18.01 -5.43
C PRO A 260 25.81 19.18 -4.66
N LYS A 261 24.98 18.88 -3.64
CA LYS A 261 24.26 19.88 -2.82
C LYS A 261 23.22 20.70 -3.58
N GLU A 262 22.92 20.39 -4.82
CA GLU A 262 21.82 21.01 -5.58
C GLU A 262 20.70 19.98 -5.76
N PHE A 263 19.63 20.12 -4.98
CA PHE A 263 18.49 19.21 -4.98
C PHE A 263 17.20 19.98 -5.15
N PHE A 264 16.26 19.37 -5.86
CA PHE A 264 14.89 19.83 -5.94
C PHE A 264 13.97 18.81 -5.27
N ASN A 265 12.93 19.25 -4.55
CA ASN A 265 12.05 18.34 -3.83
C ASN A 265 10.71 18.07 -4.52
N GLN A 266 10.28 18.96 -5.41
CA GLN A 266 9.04 18.82 -6.15
C GLN A 266 9.04 19.61 -7.45
N VAL A 267 8.19 19.16 -8.40
CA VAL A 267 7.79 19.93 -9.59
C VAL A 267 6.28 20.05 -9.54
N ALA A 268 5.78 21.25 -9.28
CA ALA A 268 4.38 21.48 -8.98
C ALA A 268 3.96 22.90 -9.32
N ASP A 269 2.67 23.13 -9.61
CA ASP A 269 2.13 24.43 -9.98
C ASP A 269 0.87 24.73 -9.16
N ASN A 270 0.76 25.94 -8.66
CA ASN A 270 -0.41 26.41 -7.93
C ASN A 270 -1.66 26.60 -8.81
N ARG A 271 -1.50 26.59 -10.13
CA ARG A 271 -2.60 26.65 -11.09
C ARG A 271 -3.21 25.25 -11.35
N GLY A 272 -2.57 24.20 -10.85
CA GLY A 272 -2.85 22.83 -11.23
C GLY A 272 -2.24 22.44 -12.59
N ASP A 273 -2.10 21.16 -12.83
CA ASP A 273 -1.44 20.60 -14.01
C ASP A 273 -2.23 20.76 -15.33
N ARG A 274 -3.46 21.20 -15.26
CA ARG A 274 -4.38 21.35 -16.41
C ARG A 274 -4.39 22.73 -17.02
N VAL A 275 -3.74 23.69 -16.40
CA VAL A 275 -3.75 25.09 -16.88
C VAL A 275 -2.62 25.29 -17.87
N PRO A 276 -2.89 25.68 -19.13
CA PRO A 276 -1.86 26.04 -20.09
C PRO A 276 -1.03 27.22 -19.58
N GLY A 277 0.25 27.19 -19.83
CA GLY A 277 1.16 28.26 -19.42
C GLY A 277 2.63 27.85 -19.54
N PRO A 278 3.56 28.68 -19.08
CA PRO A 278 4.94 28.23 -18.96
C PRO A 278 5.03 27.00 -18.06
N GLY A 279 6.05 26.19 -18.25
CA GLY A 279 6.26 24.94 -17.54
C GLY A 279 6.23 25.09 -16.03
N ARG A 280 6.05 23.97 -15.34
CA ARG A 280 5.87 23.98 -13.88
C ARG A 280 7.16 24.30 -13.16
N PRO A 281 7.07 25.02 -12.02
CA PRO A 281 8.22 25.33 -11.18
C PRO A 281 8.79 24.09 -10.49
N ALA A 282 10.11 24.10 -10.35
CA ALA A 282 10.90 23.16 -9.58
C ALA A 282 11.40 23.83 -8.29
N TYR A 283 11.09 23.23 -7.17
CA TYR A 283 11.37 23.81 -5.85
C TYR A 283 12.72 23.35 -5.35
N PHE A 284 13.63 24.32 -5.23
CA PHE A 284 14.97 24.08 -4.70
C PHE A 284 14.91 23.71 -3.21
N LEU A 285 15.73 22.75 -2.80
CA LEU A 285 15.83 22.29 -1.43
C LEU A 285 16.70 23.24 -0.61
N THR A 286 16.08 24.17 0.11
CA THR A 286 16.79 25.20 0.87
C THR A 286 17.28 24.73 2.25
N GLY A 287 16.64 23.74 2.85
CA GLY A 287 16.82 23.38 4.27
C GLY A 287 16.09 24.31 5.23
N GLU A 288 15.35 25.29 4.74
CA GLU A 288 14.62 26.29 5.49
C GLU A 288 13.13 26.27 5.14
N PRO A 289 12.23 26.78 6.03
CA PRO A 289 10.80 26.86 5.74
C PRO A 289 10.50 27.63 4.45
N GLN A 290 9.59 27.08 3.65
CA GLN A 290 9.18 27.64 2.37
C GLN A 290 7.68 27.93 2.36
N GLN A 291 7.30 29.01 1.67
CA GLN A 291 5.91 29.43 1.49
C GLN A 291 5.62 29.67 0.01
N VAL A 292 4.49 29.15 -0.45
CA VAL A 292 3.98 29.47 -1.81
C VAL A 292 2.64 30.18 -1.74
N PHE A 293 1.70 29.68 -0.97
CA PHE A 293 0.40 30.30 -0.76
C PHE A 293 0.29 30.97 0.60
N THR A 294 -0.64 30.51 1.40
CA THR A 294 -0.95 31.08 2.72
C THR A 294 -0.25 30.34 3.86
N SER A 295 0.29 29.15 3.59
CA SER A 295 0.96 28.33 4.60
C SER A 295 2.46 28.22 4.35
N VAL A 296 3.20 28.21 5.44
CA VAL A 296 4.64 27.98 5.50
C VAL A 296 4.84 26.54 5.95
N ASN A 297 5.66 25.76 5.24
CA ASN A 297 6.03 24.43 5.68
C ASN A 297 6.98 24.49 6.90
N ARG A 298 7.23 23.33 7.50
CA ARG A 298 8.07 23.23 8.71
C ARG A 298 9.43 22.58 8.41
N THR A 299 9.99 22.84 7.22
CA THR A 299 11.33 22.38 6.87
C THR A 299 12.35 22.86 7.88
N THR A 300 13.21 21.96 8.35
CA THR A 300 14.26 22.25 9.33
C THR A 300 15.65 21.84 8.85
N GLY A 301 15.74 21.23 7.69
CA GLY A 301 16.98 20.74 7.09
C GLY A 301 16.72 19.99 5.79
N VAL A 302 17.73 19.29 5.30
CA VAL A 302 17.70 18.56 4.03
C VAL A 302 17.83 17.04 4.19
N ALA A 303 18.10 16.57 5.41
CA ALA A 303 18.57 15.21 5.64
C ALA A 303 17.54 14.15 5.26
N SER A 304 16.24 14.39 5.46
CA SER A 304 15.21 13.42 5.05
C SER A 304 15.19 13.21 3.53
N SER A 305 15.26 14.26 2.74
CA SER A 305 15.33 14.14 1.28
C SER A 305 16.68 13.62 0.80
N ALA A 306 17.78 14.21 1.24
CA ALA A 306 19.11 13.84 0.80
C ALA A 306 19.48 12.40 1.20
N GLY A 307 19.02 11.91 2.35
CA GLY A 307 19.12 10.51 2.76
C GLY A 307 18.42 9.55 1.80
N LYS A 308 17.19 9.86 1.39
CA LYS A 308 16.44 9.08 0.39
C LYS A 308 17.17 9.02 -0.96
N PHE A 309 17.65 10.16 -1.45
CA PHE A 309 18.46 10.20 -2.67
C PHE A 309 19.72 9.34 -2.56
N SER A 310 20.43 9.45 -1.42
CA SER A 310 21.64 8.67 -1.15
C SER A 310 21.39 7.17 -1.21
N ALA A 311 20.35 6.68 -0.53
CA ALA A 311 19.96 5.27 -0.54
C ALA A 311 19.59 4.80 -1.95
N CYS A 312 18.77 5.57 -2.68
CA CYS A 312 18.35 5.25 -4.05
C CYS A 312 19.54 5.20 -5.01
N PHE A 313 20.43 6.17 -4.94
CA PHE A 313 21.58 6.21 -5.84
C PHE A 313 22.60 5.11 -5.54
N ALA A 314 22.82 4.76 -4.27
CA ALA A 314 23.70 3.67 -3.89
C ALA A 314 23.19 2.33 -4.47
N LEU A 315 21.92 1.99 -4.24
CA LEU A 315 21.34 0.74 -4.74
C LEU A 315 21.15 0.75 -6.26
N GLY A 316 20.76 1.89 -6.84
CA GLY A 316 20.62 2.06 -8.28
C GLY A 316 21.96 1.88 -9.02
N ALA A 317 23.05 2.42 -8.48
CA ALA A 317 24.38 2.25 -9.03
C ALA A 317 24.81 0.77 -9.07
N GLU A 318 24.45 -0.01 -8.06
CA GLU A 318 24.73 -1.45 -8.04
C GLU A 318 23.90 -2.22 -9.07
N ILE A 319 22.59 -1.92 -9.18
CA ILE A 319 21.70 -2.62 -10.11
C ILE A 319 22.05 -2.34 -11.57
N PHE A 320 22.40 -1.10 -11.89
CA PHE A 320 22.67 -0.67 -13.27
C PHE A 320 24.13 -0.73 -13.69
N LYS A 321 25.06 -1.21 -12.84
CA LYS A 321 26.50 -1.19 -13.13
C LYS A 321 26.89 -1.87 -14.44
N ASP A 322 26.18 -2.92 -14.83
CA ASP A 322 26.43 -3.67 -16.07
C ASP A 322 25.46 -3.29 -17.21
N LEU A 323 24.25 -2.81 -16.86
CA LEU A 323 23.21 -2.44 -17.83
C LEU A 323 23.42 -1.02 -18.40
N ASP A 324 23.80 -0.08 -17.56
CA ASP A 324 24.10 1.30 -17.91
C ASP A 324 25.23 1.86 -17.03
N PRO A 325 26.48 1.56 -17.37
CA PRO A 325 27.65 1.98 -16.58
C PRO A 325 27.78 3.51 -16.41
N VAL A 326 27.26 4.29 -17.37
CA VAL A 326 27.30 5.76 -17.32
C VAL A 326 26.33 6.30 -16.26
N LEU A 327 25.10 5.82 -16.28
CA LEU A 327 24.10 6.15 -15.25
C LEU A 327 24.56 5.65 -13.88
N ALA A 328 25.06 4.43 -13.80
CA ALA A 328 25.56 3.84 -12.56
C ALA A 328 26.72 4.65 -11.95
N GLN A 329 27.68 5.12 -12.79
CA GLN A 329 28.77 5.96 -12.30
C GLN A 329 28.25 7.29 -11.76
N LYS A 330 27.33 7.93 -12.48
CA LYS A 330 26.71 9.19 -12.05
C LYS A 330 26.00 9.04 -10.70
N MET A 331 25.24 7.96 -10.51
CA MET A 331 24.58 7.68 -9.24
C MET A 331 25.59 7.40 -8.11
N ARG A 332 26.67 6.65 -8.40
CA ARG A 332 27.73 6.37 -7.43
C ARG A 332 28.38 7.66 -6.92
N ASP A 333 28.73 8.57 -7.83
CA ASP A 333 29.32 9.86 -7.49
C ASP A 333 28.37 10.73 -6.65
N ARG A 334 27.05 10.57 -6.82
CA ARG A 334 26.02 11.33 -6.10
C ARG A 334 25.64 10.71 -4.76
N ALA A 335 25.72 9.40 -4.62
CA ALA A 335 25.23 8.69 -3.44
C ALA A 335 25.93 9.16 -2.14
N GLU A 336 27.27 9.17 -2.11
CA GLU A 336 28.01 9.64 -0.93
C GLU A 336 27.86 11.15 -0.73
N SER A 337 27.90 11.95 -1.81
CA SER A 337 27.72 13.40 -1.69
C SER A 337 26.34 13.81 -1.16
N ALA A 338 25.30 13.01 -1.46
CA ALA A 338 23.98 13.21 -0.90
C ALA A 338 23.95 12.90 0.60
N TYR A 339 24.61 11.82 1.05
CA TYR A 339 24.75 11.50 2.46
C TYR A 339 25.49 12.61 3.22
N ASP A 340 26.63 13.08 2.66
CA ASP A 340 27.41 14.16 3.27
C ASP A 340 26.58 15.45 3.38
N PHE A 341 25.80 15.79 2.35
CA PHE A 341 24.92 16.94 2.38
C PHE A 341 23.81 16.82 3.44
N ALA A 342 23.25 15.60 3.61
CA ALA A 342 22.31 15.33 4.70
C ALA A 342 22.93 15.63 6.08
N MET A 343 24.23 15.36 6.26
CA MET A 343 24.94 15.61 7.52
C MET A 343 25.34 17.10 7.72
N GLU A 344 25.46 17.85 6.65
CA GLU A 344 25.75 19.29 6.75
C GLU A 344 24.53 20.09 7.25
N ILE A 345 23.33 19.72 6.81
CA ILE A 345 22.08 20.41 7.17
C ILE A 345 21.06 19.38 7.66
N PRO A 346 21.28 18.80 8.86
CA PRO A 346 20.40 17.79 9.41
C PRO A 346 19.01 18.35 9.71
N GLY A 347 17.98 17.58 9.45
CA GLY A 347 16.58 17.96 9.65
C GLY A 347 15.65 17.47 8.55
N ASN A 348 14.38 17.80 8.70
CA ASN A 348 13.32 17.36 7.79
C ASN A 348 13.13 18.35 6.64
N THR A 349 12.94 17.83 5.45
CA THR A 349 12.40 18.55 4.31
C THR A 349 10.91 18.26 4.20
N GLN A 350 10.11 19.29 4.06
CA GLN A 350 8.69 19.17 3.72
C GLN A 350 8.43 19.75 2.35
N THR A 351 7.46 19.19 1.61
CA THR A 351 7.01 19.79 0.35
C THR A 351 6.26 21.09 0.63
N THR A 352 6.05 21.89 -0.39
CA THR A 352 5.31 23.15 -0.31
C THR A 352 3.89 22.91 -0.85
N ASN A 353 2.86 23.35 -0.12
CA ASN A 353 1.49 23.19 -0.60
C ASN A 353 1.24 24.04 -1.84
N ILE A 354 0.62 23.44 -2.85
CA ILE A 354 0.37 24.08 -4.14
C ILE A 354 -1.15 24.22 -4.40
N THR A 355 -1.80 23.12 -4.78
CA THR A 355 -3.24 23.09 -5.06
C THR A 355 -4.05 22.49 -3.93
N SER A 356 -3.39 21.76 -3.06
CA SER A 356 -3.94 21.14 -1.87
C SER A 356 -3.70 22.00 -0.63
N PRO A 357 -4.59 21.96 0.38
CA PRO A 357 -4.36 22.68 1.64
C PRO A 357 -3.29 22.03 2.53
N TYR A 358 -2.70 20.94 2.11
CA TYR A 358 -1.67 20.20 2.83
C TYR A 358 -0.44 19.96 1.96
N PHE A 359 0.61 19.45 2.56
CA PHE A 359 1.88 19.07 1.94
C PHE A 359 2.39 17.78 2.58
N TYR A 360 3.35 17.10 1.97
CA TYR A 360 4.01 15.95 2.57
C TYR A 360 4.81 16.40 3.78
N GLU A 361 4.28 16.08 4.96
CA GLU A 361 4.84 16.50 6.24
C GLU A 361 5.73 15.40 6.80
N GLU A 362 7.04 15.57 6.69
CA GLU A 362 8.00 14.74 7.39
C GLU A 362 8.42 15.42 8.69
N ASP A 363 8.44 14.71 9.80
CA ASP A 363 8.95 15.16 11.09
C ASP A 363 10.04 14.21 11.63
N ASN A 364 10.50 13.27 10.82
CA ASN A 364 11.63 12.39 11.09
C ASN A 364 12.57 12.36 9.87
N TRP A 365 13.86 12.34 10.10
CA TRP A 365 14.89 12.26 9.07
C TRP A 365 15.94 11.19 9.39
N ILE A 366 15.90 10.66 10.61
CA ILE A 366 16.91 9.73 11.13
C ILE A 366 16.80 8.39 10.40
N ASP A 367 15.58 7.93 10.14
CA ASP A 367 15.29 6.72 9.39
C ASP A 367 15.80 6.78 7.95
N ASP A 368 15.81 7.96 7.32
CA ASP A 368 16.30 8.15 5.95
C ASP A 368 17.82 8.04 5.85
N VAL A 369 18.51 8.64 6.81
CA VAL A 369 19.98 8.54 6.86
C VAL A 369 20.45 7.19 7.38
N GLU A 370 19.66 6.53 8.23
CA GLU A 370 19.86 5.13 8.58
C GLU A 370 19.75 4.24 7.33
N LEU A 371 18.68 4.40 6.54
CA LEU A 371 18.48 3.64 5.31
C LEU A 371 19.63 3.83 4.33
N ALA A 372 20.12 5.06 4.18
CA ALA A 372 21.29 5.34 3.34
C ALA A 372 22.52 4.60 3.83
N ALA A 373 22.86 4.73 5.12
CA ALA A 373 24.03 4.07 5.71
C ALA A 373 23.91 2.54 5.66
N ALA A 374 22.72 2.00 5.95
CA ALA A 374 22.44 0.57 5.88
C ALA A 374 22.52 0.03 4.45
N THR A 375 22.11 0.82 3.44
CA THR A 375 22.27 0.47 2.02
C THR A 375 23.74 0.39 1.63
N PHE A 376 24.54 1.38 1.99
CA PHE A 376 26.00 1.31 1.77
C PHE A 376 26.62 0.11 2.49
N TYR A 377 26.23 -0.16 3.73
CA TYR A 377 26.71 -1.34 4.45
C TYR A 377 26.29 -2.64 3.77
N MET A 378 25.06 -2.75 3.32
CA MET A 378 24.57 -3.93 2.58
C MET A 378 25.45 -4.20 1.36
N LEU A 379 25.82 -3.17 0.61
CA LEU A 379 26.58 -3.29 -0.64
C LEU A 379 28.08 -3.50 -0.44
N SER A 380 28.70 -2.77 0.49
CA SER A 380 30.17 -2.74 0.68
C SER A 380 30.68 -3.66 1.79
N LYS A 381 29.85 -3.95 2.79
CA LYS A 381 30.23 -4.57 4.07
C LYS A 381 31.29 -3.76 4.86
N ASP A 382 31.44 -2.47 4.56
CA ASP A 382 32.39 -1.58 5.23
C ASP A 382 31.93 -1.27 6.67
N SER A 383 32.86 -1.39 7.62
CA SER A 383 32.60 -1.17 9.04
C SER A 383 32.22 0.30 9.39
N LEU A 384 32.67 1.27 8.59
CA LEU A 384 32.25 2.66 8.76
C LEU A 384 30.75 2.82 8.53
N TRP A 385 30.22 2.22 7.45
CA TRP A 385 28.81 2.26 7.13
C TRP A 385 27.97 1.43 8.12
N GLN A 386 28.53 0.30 8.61
CA GLN A 386 27.92 -0.44 9.71
C GLN A 386 27.78 0.42 10.98
N ALA A 387 28.85 1.13 11.35
CA ALA A 387 28.82 2.01 12.54
C ALA A 387 27.81 3.15 12.38
N ARG A 388 27.75 3.77 11.18
CA ARG A 388 26.79 4.84 10.86
C ARG A 388 25.34 4.33 10.93
N GLY A 389 25.03 3.20 10.28
CA GLY A 389 23.69 2.58 10.31
C GLY A 389 23.28 2.19 11.72
N THR A 390 24.23 1.63 12.51
CA THR A 390 23.98 1.31 13.92
C THR A 390 23.66 2.57 14.74
N TYR A 391 24.44 3.62 14.57
CA TYR A 391 24.25 4.88 15.31
C TYR A 391 22.85 5.49 15.04
N TRP A 392 22.46 5.59 13.76
CA TRP A 392 21.18 6.18 13.40
C TRP A 392 19.99 5.30 13.82
N GLY A 393 20.08 3.98 13.64
CA GLY A 393 19.03 3.06 14.06
C GLY A 393 18.83 3.00 15.58
N GLU A 394 19.86 3.26 16.37
CA GLU A 394 19.73 3.39 17.83
C GLU A 394 19.04 4.69 18.26
N LEU A 395 19.12 5.74 17.47
CA LEU A 395 18.43 7.00 17.73
C LEU A 395 16.94 6.94 17.37
N GLU A 396 16.57 6.08 16.44
CA GLU A 396 15.18 5.85 16.02
C GLU A 396 14.77 4.39 16.25
N PRO A 397 14.76 3.92 17.51
CA PRO A 397 14.58 2.50 17.80
C PRO A 397 13.17 2.00 17.52
N ILE A 398 12.16 2.88 17.61
CA ILE A 398 10.75 2.56 17.36
C ILE A 398 10.06 3.83 16.88
N ASN A 399 9.26 3.71 15.81
CA ASN A 399 8.47 4.83 15.34
C ASN A 399 7.44 5.28 16.40
N PRO A 400 7.51 6.52 16.90
CA PRO A 400 6.61 7.03 17.92
C PRO A 400 5.14 7.08 17.49
N LEU A 401 4.85 7.08 16.19
CA LEU A 401 3.47 7.05 15.69
C LEU A 401 2.71 5.80 16.10
N TRP A 402 3.38 4.66 16.16
CA TRP A 402 2.79 3.41 16.61
C TRP A 402 2.43 3.45 18.09
N VAL A 403 3.14 4.28 18.85
CA VAL A 403 2.93 4.44 20.30
C VAL A 403 1.77 5.39 20.59
N ASN A 404 1.73 6.53 19.92
CA ASN A 404 0.84 7.65 20.28
C ASN A 404 -0.48 7.68 19.48
N GLY A 405 -0.64 6.82 18.49
CA GLY A 405 -1.83 6.81 17.64
C GLY A 405 -1.95 8.00 16.69
N PHE A 406 -0.97 8.89 16.67
CA PHE A 406 -0.93 10.07 15.83
C PHE A 406 0.11 9.87 14.73
N ALA A 407 -0.30 9.95 13.47
CA ALA A 407 0.60 9.80 12.34
C ALA A 407 0.52 11.02 11.44
N ARG A 408 1.67 11.56 11.07
CA ARG A 408 1.80 12.46 9.94
C ARG A 408 2.21 11.67 8.71
N HIS A 409 1.92 12.21 7.55
CA HIS A 409 2.27 11.60 6.29
C HIS A 409 3.79 11.39 6.21
N TYR A 410 4.23 10.20 5.82
CA TYR A 410 5.64 9.78 5.70
C TYR A 410 6.50 9.77 6.97
N GLN A 411 5.90 9.83 8.14
CA GLN A 411 6.59 9.55 9.41
C GLN A 411 6.55 8.08 9.82
N PHE A 412 6.15 7.19 8.94
CA PHE A 412 5.94 5.80 9.25
C PHE A 412 6.31 4.96 8.03
N TYR A 413 6.08 3.66 8.18
CA TYR A 413 6.29 2.73 7.11
C TYR A 413 6.14 3.34 5.72
N PRO A 414 7.01 2.91 4.78
CA PRO A 414 7.97 1.82 4.99
C PRO A 414 9.38 2.26 5.33
N PHE A 415 9.71 3.55 5.30
CA PHE A 415 11.08 4.00 5.47
C PHE A 415 11.63 3.73 6.87
N VAL A 416 10.84 3.95 7.90
CA VAL A 416 11.26 3.84 9.30
C VAL A 416 11.98 2.54 9.64
N ASN A 417 11.60 1.42 9.05
CA ASN A 417 12.13 0.11 9.43
C ASN A 417 12.91 -0.60 8.32
N LEU A 418 13.03 -0.02 7.13
CA LEU A 418 13.85 -0.61 6.06
C LEU A 418 15.34 -0.60 6.41
N GLY A 419 15.83 0.48 7.00
CA GLY A 419 17.19 0.53 7.52
C GLY A 419 17.44 -0.57 8.56
N HIS A 420 16.52 -0.74 9.50
CA HIS A 420 16.58 -1.83 10.48
C HIS A 420 16.65 -3.22 9.83
N HIS A 421 15.84 -3.47 8.80
CA HIS A 421 15.90 -4.73 8.06
C HIS A 421 17.26 -4.99 7.42
N LEU A 422 17.84 -3.97 6.76
CA LEU A 422 19.15 -4.11 6.14
C LEU A 422 20.25 -4.34 7.17
N MET A 423 20.20 -3.64 8.29
CA MET A 423 21.14 -3.83 9.41
C MET A 423 20.96 -5.18 10.10
N ALA A 424 19.74 -5.69 10.22
CA ALA A 424 19.46 -7.02 10.74
C ALA A 424 20.06 -8.15 9.88
N ASN A 425 20.32 -7.90 8.60
CA ASN A 425 21.03 -8.82 7.71
C ASN A 425 22.58 -8.75 7.86
N SER A 426 23.08 -8.16 8.95
CA SER A 426 24.52 -8.11 9.25
C SER A 426 25.08 -9.50 9.58
N ASN A 427 26.32 -9.73 9.13
CA ASN A 427 27.11 -10.89 9.57
C ASN A 427 27.70 -10.71 11.00
N ASP A 428 27.69 -9.48 11.53
CA ASP A 428 28.06 -9.20 12.91
C ASP A 428 26.91 -9.56 13.85
N GLU A 429 27.14 -10.52 14.73
CA GLU A 429 26.12 -11.07 15.62
C GLU A 429 25.50 -10.01 16.55
N ILE A 430 26.27 -9.03 16.99
CA ILE A 430 25.81 -7.96 17.87
C ILE A 430 24.84 -7.05 17.11
N THR A 431 25.21 -6.62 15.92
CA THR A 431 24.38 -5.78 15.05
C THR A 431 23.13 -6.55 14.63
N HIS A 432 23.27 -7.79 14.16
CA HIS A 432 22.15 -8.65 13.80
C HIS A 432 21.12 -8.75 14.93
N LYS A 433 21.57 -9.13 16.12
CA LYS A 433 20.68 -9.28 17.28
C LYS A 433 20.00 -7.97 17.66
N LYS A 434 20.76 -6.87 17.68
CA LYS A 434 20.23 -5.54 18.02
C LYS A 434 19.05 -5.15 17.10
N PHE A 435 19.27 -5.20 15.80
CA PHE A 435 18.25 -4.78 14.83
C PHE A 435 17.09 -5.77 14.72
N THR A 436 17.33 -7.05 14.87
CA THR A 436 16.26 -8.05 15.01
C THR A 436 15.37 -7.77 16.22
N ASP A 437 15.97 -7.41 17.38
CA ASP A 437 15.21 -7.04 18.58
C ASP A 437 14.39 -5.73 18.37
N LEU A 438 14.93 -4.75 17.66
CA LEU A 438 14.22 -3.51 17.31
C LEU A 438 13.03 -3.79 16.37
N MET A 439 13.24 -4.59 15.33
CA MET A 439 12.17 -5.02 14.43
C MET A 439 11.05 -5.74 15.20
N ARG A 440 11.41 -6.68 16.08
CA ARG A 440 10.45 -7.39 16.90
C ARG A 440 9.60 -6.45 17.76
N ARG A 441 10.22 -5.43 18.35
CA ARG A 441 9.51 -4.45 19.20
C ARG A 441 8.51 -3.64 18.38
N GLY A 442 8.87 -3.19 17.17
CA GLY A 442 7.96 -2.50 16.25
C GLY A 442 6.75 -3.35 15.86
N LEU A 443 6.99 -4.61 15.48
CA LEU A 443 5.92 -5.56 15.14
C LEU A 443 5.01 -5.88 16.34
N GLN A 444 5.59 -5.97 17.54
CA GLN A 444 4.83 -6.21 18.76
C GLN A 444 3.83 -5.07 19.03
N LEU A 445 4.23 -3.81 18.81
CA LEU A 445 3.33 -2.67 18.95
C LEU A 445 2.15 -2.72 17.97
N ILE A 446 2.39 -3.14 16.72
CA ILE A 446 1.32 -3.32 15.73
C ILE A 446 0.36 -4.42 16.20
N ARG A 447 0.89 -5.55 16.65
CA ARG A 447 0.07 -6.67 17.14
C ARG A 447 -0.73 -6.30 18.39
N ASP A 448 -0.12 -5.58 19.33
CA ASP A 448 -0.79 -5.15 20.56
C ASP A 448 -1.93 -4.17 20.25
N ARG A 449 -1.74 -3.29 19.28
CA ARG A 449 -2.81 -2.40 18.79
C ARG A 449 -3.93 -3.17 18.10
N ALA A 450 -3.61 -4.19 17.30
CA ALA A 450 -4.61 -5.05 16.67
C ALA A 450 -5.47 -5.77 17.71
N GLY A 451 -4.89 -6.15 18.84
CA GLY A 451 -5.60 -6.84 19.91
C GLY A 451 -6.32 -8.09 19.39
N ASN A 452 -7.64 -8.15 19.61
CA ASN A 452 -8.52 -9.21 19.10
C ASN A 452 -9.45 -8.71 17.95
N GLU A 453 -9.03 -7.69 17.21
CA GLU A 453 -9.77 -7.14 16.07
C GLU A 453 -9.81 -8.20 14.93
N PRO A 454 -10.96 -8.38 14.25
CA PRO A 454 -11.16 -9.52 13.34
C PRO A 454 -10.19 -9.56 12.15
N PHE A 455 -9.74 -8.42 11.69
CA PHE A 455 -8.84 -8.31 10.52
C PHE A 455 -7.35 -8.16 10.93
N MET A 456 -7.04 -8.14 12.23
CA MET A 456 -5.69 -8.00 12.80
C MET A 456 -4.88 -6.84 12.21
N ARG A 457 -5.56 -5.74 11.86
CA ARG A 457 -4.91 -4.69 11.10
C ARG A 457 -3.83 -3.94 11.89
N GLY A 458 -4.10 -3.52 13.11
CA GLY A 458 -3.14 -2.90 14.04
C GLY A 458 -2.46 -1.61 13.58
N VAL A 459 -2.75 -1.15 12.38
CA VAL A 459 -2.23 0.07 11.77
C VAL A 459 -3.22 1.21 11.99
N PRO A 460 -2.79 2.44 12.34
CA PRO A 460 -3.69 3.58 12.47
C PRO A 460 -4.44 3.88 11.17
N TYR A 461 -5.65 4.42 11.29
CA TYR A 461 -6.48 4.84 10.16
C TYR A 461 -6.16 6.29 9.76
N VAL A 462 -4.92 6.50 9.33
CA VAL A 462 -4.43 7.77 8.81
C VAL A 462 -4.61 7.84 7.30
N TRP A 463 -4.37 8.99 6.70
CA TRP A 463 -4.28 9.09 5.26
C TRP A 463 -3.20 8.16 4.72
N CYS A 464 -3.44 7.53 3.57
CA CYS A 464 -2.57 6.49 2.98
C CYS A 464 -2.41 5.25 3.88
N SER A 465 -3.43 4.92 4.68
CA SER A 465 -3.34 3.85 5.68
C SER A 465 -3.05 2.46 5.07
N ASN A 466 -3.43 2.20 3.82
CA ASN A 466 -3.11 0.95 3.13
C ASN A 466 -1.61 0.81 2.83
N PHE A 467 -0.90 1.92 2.62
CA PHE A 467 0.55 1.90 2.40
C PHE A 467 1.27 1.44 3.68
N ALA A 468 0.82 1.96 4.83
CA ALA A 468 1.32 1.49 6.11
C ALA A 468 0.95 0.01 6.40
N VAL A 469 -0.22 -0.44 5.97
CA VAL A 469 -0.63 -1.85 6.09
C VAL A 469 0.31 -2.76 5.31
N ILE A 470 0.55 -2.48 4.04
CA ILE A 470 1.42 -3.34 3.22
C ILE A 470 2.90 -3.20 3.61
N GLY A 471 3.32 -2.03 4.07
CA GLY A 471 4.63 -1.83 4.68
C GLY A 471 4.83 -2.72 5.91
N ALA A 472 3.84 -2.77 6.81
CA ALA A 472 3.87 -3.62 8.00
C ALA A 472 3.86 -5.12 7.65
N ALA A 473 3.09 -5.55 6.63
CA ALA A 473 3.11 -6.92 6.13
C ALA A 473 4.51 -7.31 5.62
N SER A 474 5.13 -6.44 4.82
CA SER A 474 6.49 -6.64 4.31
C SER A 474 7.52 -6.71 5.43
N PHE A 475 7.38 -5.86 6.45
CA PHE A 475 8.27 -5.86 7.60
C PHE A 475 8.14 -7.11 8.47
N ALA A 476 6.92 -7.64 8.64
CA ALA A 476 6.70 -8.91 9.34
C ALA A 476 7.34 -10.08 8.57
N HIS A 477 7.25 -10.07 7.23
CA HIS A 477 7.97 -11.02 6.39
C HIS A 477 9.49 -10.89 6.54
N GLN A 478 10.03 -9.69 6.43
CA GLN A 478 11.46 -9.40 6.58
C GLN A 478 12.01 -9.86 7.93
N TYR A 479 11.25 -9.59 9.01
CA TYR A 479 11.61 -10.08 10.35
C TYR A 479 11.69 -11.60 10.41
N LYS A 480 10.69 -12.30 9.86
CA LYS A 480 10.68 -13.76 9.79
C LYS A 480 11.90 -14.31 9.04
N GLU A 481 12.27 -13.70 7.91
CA GLU A 481 13.42 -14.13 7.11
C GLU A 481 14.75 -13.96 7.85
N VAL A 482 14.93 -12.85 8.58
CA VAL A 482 16.20 -12.61 9.29
C VAL A 482 16.31 -13.32 10.63
N SER A 483 15.19 -13.54 11.33
CA SER A 483 15.18 -14.10 12.68
C SER A 483 14.80 -15.58 12.76
N GLY A 484 14.08 -16.09 11.75
CA GLY A 484 13.41 -17.41 11.81
C GLY A 484 12.17 -17.45 12.73
N ASP A 485 11.84 -16.35 13.43
CA ASP A 485 10.68 -16.27 14.32
C ASP A 485 9.38 -16.05 13.53
N ARG A 486 8.44 -16.98 13.66
CA ARG A 486 7.14 -16.99 12.97
C ARG A 486 6.01 -16.36 13.79
N SER A 487 6.28 -15.74 14.92
CA SER A 487 5.26 -15.25 15.86
C SER A 487 4.34 -14.16 15.27
N PHE A 488 4.75 -13.49 14.18
CA PHE A 488 3.95 -12.48 13.47
C PHE A 488 3.40 -12.94 12.12
N GLU A 489 3.51 -14.22 11.78
CA GLU A 489 3.11 -14.71 10.46
C GLU A 489 1.60 -14.63 10.20
N GLU A 490 0.77 -14.83 11.25
CA GLU A 490 -0.68 -14.63 11.13
C GLU A 490 -1.02 -13.15 10.89
N MET A 491 -0.29 -12.23 11.51
CA MET A 491 -0.45 -10.78 11.27
C MET A 491 0.02 -10.40 9.87
N GLU A 492 1.17 -10.94 9.39
CA GLU A 492 1.64 -10.77 7.99
C GLU A 492 0.53 -11.13 7.00
N ALA A 493 -0.07 -12.32 7.18
CA ALA A 493 -1.14 -12.82 6.32
C ALA A 493 -2.39 -11.93 6.39
N ALA A 494 -2.82 -11.53 7.57
CA ALA A 494 -4.00 -10.70 7.76
C ALA A 494 -3.84 -9.31 7.12
N LEU A 495 -2.67 -8.68 7.27
CA LEU A 495 -2.36 -7.38 6.66
C LEU A 495 -2.33 -7.45 5.13
N ARG A 496 -1.74 -8.50 4.56
CA ARG A 496 -1.79 -8.76 3.12
C ARG A 496 -3.23 -8.98 2.64
N ASP A 497 -3.99 -9.83 3.32
CA ASP A 497 -5.32 -10.24 2.93
C ASP A 497 -6.32 -9.08 3.06
N TRP A 498 -6.06 -8.12 3.96
CA TRP A 498 -6.79 -6.86 4.06
C TRP A 498 -6.81 -6.10 2.74
N ILE A 499 -5.68 -6.02 2.04
CA ILE A 499 -5.58 -5.31 0.77
C ILE A 499 -6.47 -5.94 -0.31
N PHE A 500 -6.68 -7.24 -0.25
CA PHE A 500 -7.32 -8.00 -1.32
C PHE A 500 -8.70 -8.56 -0.96
N GLY A 501 -9.41 -7.97 0.01
CA GLY A 501 -10.82 -8.28 0.25
C GLY A 501 -11.15 -8.88 1.62
N CYS A 502 -10.18 -9.35 2.39
CA CYS A 502 -10.41 -9.72 3.78
C CYS A 502 -10.45 -8.47 4.67
N ASN A 503 -11.43 -7.61 4.39
CA ASN A 503 -11.69 -6.34 5.06
C ASN A 503 -13.21 -6.15 5.23
N PRO A 504 -13.69 -5.17 6.01
CA PRO A 504 -15.12 -4.97 6.25
C PRO A 504 -15.95 -4.86 4.97
N TRP A 505 -15.42 -4.23 3.94
CA TRP A 505 -16.13 -3.97 2.66
C TRP A 505 -16.09 -5.16 1.69
N GLY A 506 -15.17 -6.11 1.88
CA GLY A 506 -14.96 -7.23 0.96
C GLY A 506 -14.39 -6.80 -0.41
N LEU A 507 -13.66 -5.70 -0.45
CA LEU A 507 -13.14 -5.09 -1.66
C LEU A 507 -11.64 -5.28 -1.77
N SER A 508 -11.13 -5.50 -2.99
CA SER A 508 -9.72 -5.23 -3.26
C SER A 508 -9.48 -3.73 -3.24
N PHE A 509 -8.38 -3.29 -2.65
CA PHE A 509 -7.96 -1.89 -2.68
C PHE A 509 -7.03 -1.59 -3.87
N VAL A 510 -6.91 -2.50 -4.82
CA VAL A 510 -6.09 -2.34 -6.04
C VAL A 510 -6.98 -2.23 -7.26
N GLY A 511 -6.79 -1.20 -8.06
CA GLY A 511 -7.57 -0.96 -9.26
C GLY A 511 -7.46 -2.11 -10.26
N GLY A 512 -8.60 -2.76 -10.59
CA GLY A 512 -8.67 -3.83 -11.58
C GLY A 512 -7.97 -5.14 -11.20
N PHE A 513 -7.53 -5.32 -9.95
CA PHE A 513 -6.82 -6.52 -9.52
C PHE A 513 -7.31 -7.03 -8.15
N PRO A 514 -7.44 -8.37 -7.96
CA PRO A 514 -7.37 -9.40 -9.02
C PRO A 514 -8.54 -9.27 -10.01
N GLU A 515 -8.37 -9.84 -11.20
CA GLU A 515 -9.38 -9.75 -12.26
C GLU A 515 -10.76 -10.18 -11.76
N GLY A 516 -11.77 -9.33 -12.00
CA GLY A 516 -13.16 -9.51 -11.60
C GLY A 516 -13.41 -9.39 -10.09
N ALA A 517 -12.43 -9.01 -9.24
CA ALA A 517 -12.72 -8.59 -7.88
C ALA A 517 -13.42 -7.23 -7.88
N ASP A 518 -14.32 -7.04 -6.92
CA ASP A 518 -14.83 -5.70 -6.64
C ASP A 518 -13.70 -4.85 -6.03
N GLY A 519 -13.58 -3.62 -6.49
CA GLY A 519 -12.51 -2.73 -6.08
C GLY A 519 -12.79 -1.27 -6.42
N PRO A 520 -11.80 -0.40 -6.26
CA PRO A 520 -11.93 1.02 -6.58
C PRO A 520 -12.42 1.21 -8.02
N ARG A 521 -13.49 1.97 -8.19
CA ARG A 521 -14.03 2.29 -9.52
C ARG A 521 -13.30 3.50 -10.09
N HIS A 522 -12.34 3.24 -10.92
CA HIS A 522 -11.57 4.27 -11.61
C HIS A 522 -11.54 4.01 -13.11
N GLY A 523 -11.16 5.03 -13.87
CA GLY A 523 -10.86 4.86 -15.30
C GLY A 523 -9.66 3.91 -15.51
N ALA A 524 -9.50 3.42 -16.74
CA ALA A 524 -8.46 2.44 -17.11
C ALA A 524 -7.02 2.87 -16.73
N ASN A 525 -6.77 4.17 -16.60
CA ASN A 525 -5.48 4.75 -16.21
C ASN A 525 -5.11 4.53 -14.72
N ARG A 526 -5.96 3.88 -13.93
CA ARG A 526 -5.70 3.58 -12.52
C ARG A 526 -5.58 2.09 -12.22
N ASN A 527 -5.61 1.27 -13.26
CA ASN A 527 -5.39 -0.17 -13.10
C ASN A 527 -4.01 -0.45 -12.52
N GLY A 528 -3.96 -1.34 -11.53
CA GLY A 528 -2.74 -1.71 -10.81
C GLY A 528 -2.37 -0.76 -9.66
N GLY A 529 -3.04 0.38 -9.49
CA GLY A 529 -2.77 1.31 -8.41
C GLY A 529 -3.39 0.87 -7.07
N LEU A 530 -2.60 0.88 -6.00
CA LEU A 530 -3.07 0.73 -4.63
C LEU A 530 -3.62 2.06 -4.13
N VAL A 531 -4.87 2.07 -3.67
CA VAL A 531 -5.50 3.29 -3.14
C VAL A 531 -5.15 3.51 -1.67
N ASP A 532 -5.26 4.77 -1.22
CA ASP A 532 -4.97 5.24 0.14
C ASP A 532 -5.57 4.38 1.25
N GLY A 533 -6.81 3.92 1.04
CA GLY A 533 -7.53 3.08 1.99
C GLY A 533 -8.36 3.85 3.00
N PRO A 534 -8.99 3.14 3.95
CA PRO A 534 -9.87 3.75 4.93
C PRO A 534 -9.10 4.67 5.88
N ILE A 535 -9.73 5.77 6.22
CA ILE A 535 -9.20 6.81 7.09
C ILE A 535 -10.13 7.02 8.29
N ASP A 536 -9.58 7.46 9.40
CA ASP A 536 -10.38 7.93 10.54
C ASP A 536 -11.28 9.10 10.15
N ARG A 537 -12.51 9.12 10.66
CA ARG A 537 -13.50 10.12 10.29
C ARG A 537 -13.07 11.55 10.62
N GLU A 538 -12.47 11.76 11.77
CA GLU A 538 -12.02 13.09 12.20
C GLU A 538 -10.85 13.55 11.33
N TRP A 539 -9.93 12.65 11.02
CA TRP A 539 -8.84 12.88 10.09
C TRP A 539 -9.33 13.26 8.70
N HIS A 540 -10.30 12.51 8.17
CA HIS A 540 -10.88 12.81 6.86
C HIS A 540 -11.50 14.21 6.83
N GLN A 541 -12.22 14.61 7.87
CA GLN A 541 -12.80 15.96 7.97
C GLN A 541 -11.73 17.05 8.02
N THR A 542 -10.59 16.78 8.67
CA THR A 542 -9.46 17.72 8.76
C THR A 542 -8.78 17.92 7.42
N LEU A 543 -8.57 16.83 6.66
CA LEU A 543 -7.88 16.87 5.36
C LEU A 543 -8.72 17.51 4.25
N VAL A 544 -10.01 17.20 4.18
CA VAL A 544 -10.88 17.67 3.10
C VAL A 544 -11.59 18.99 3.42
N GLY A 545 -11.40 19.52 4.64
CA GLY A 545 -11.96 20.79 5.10
C GLY A 545 -13.44 20.72 5.52
N PRO A 546 -13.90 21.69 6.31
CA PRO A 546 -15.29 21.74 6.75
C PRO A 546 -16.23 21.97 5.56
N GLY A 547 -17.24 21.11 5.45
CA GLY A 547 -18.29 21.21 4.42
C GLY A 547 -18.04 20.43 3.14
N GLN A 548 -16.93 19.73 3.02
CA GLN A 548 -16.68 18.85 1.87
C GLN A 548 -17.05 17.40 2.17
N ARG A 549 -18.28 17.10 2.33
CA ARG A 549 -18.87 15.77 2.38
C ARG A 549 -19.19 15.25 3.77
N GLU A 550 -20.42 15.48 4.14
CA GLU A 550 -21.12 14.50 4.97
C GLU A 550 -21.04 13.12 4.29
N ILE A 551 -21.02 12.08 5.12
CA ILE A 551 -21.11 10.71 4.61
C ILE A 551 -22.36 10.63 3.74
N ASP A 552 -22.19 10.43 2.44
CA ASP A 552 -23.31 10.17 1.55
C ASP A 552 -23.94 8.83 1.99
N PRO A 553 -25.19 8.83 2.49
CA PRO A 553 -25.85 7.59 2.89
C PRO A 553 -26.06 6.63 1.71
N ASN A 554 -25.87 7.11 0.48
CA ASN A 554 -25.92 6.31 -0.73
C ASN A 554 -24.54 5.85 -1.20
N ASP A 555 -23.45 6.22 -0.50
CA ASP A 555 -22.12 5.73 -0.82
C ASP A 555 -22.03 4.23 -0.45
N PRO A 556 -21.95 3.33 -1.45
CA PRO A 556 -21.89 1.91 -1.20
C PRO A 556 -20.58 1.47 -0.53
N PHE A 557 -19.57 2.34 -0.47
CA PHE A 557 -18.28 2.09 0.16
C PHE A 557 -18.19 2.57 1.62
N ALA A 558 -19.22 3.24 2.14
CA ALA A 558 -19.31 3.63 3.55
C ALA A 558 -20.34 2.82 4.36
N PRO A 559 -20.38 1.47 4.20
CA PRO A 559 -21.47 0.68 4.78
C PRO A 559 -21.45 0.60 6.31
N PHE A 560 -20.28 0.76 6.92
CA PHE A 560 -20.10 0.66 8.37
C PHE A 560 -19.98 2.05 9.01
N ASN A 561 -20.96 2.90 8.77
CA ASN A 561 -20.98 4.29 9.27
C ASN A 561 -20.82 4.43 10.78
N ASN A 562 -20.96 3.35 11.54
CA ASN A 562 -20.77 3.32 12.98
C ASN A 562 -19.32 2.99 13.39
N GLY A 563 -18.49 2.54 12.44
CA GLY A 563 -17.08 2.28 12.70
C GLY A 563 -16.24 3.57 12.77
N PRO A 564 -15.07 3.52 13.39
CA PRO A 564 -14.17 4.67 13.49
C PRO A 564 -13.51 5.04 12.18
N ALA A 565 -13.44 4.11 11.22
CA ALA A 565 -12.83 4.31 9.92
C ALA A 565 -13.87 4.29 8.81
N VAL A 566 -13.64 5.10 7.79
CA VAL A 566 -14.50 5.23 6.63
C VAL A 566 -13.71 5.05 5.34
N PHE A 567 -14.40 4.54 4.31
CA PHE A 567 -13.87 4.42 2.97
C PHE A 567 -14.87 5.00 1.97
N TYR A 568 -14.46 6.02 1.22
CA TYR A 568 -15.32 6.73 0.27
C TYR A 568 -14.88 6.50 -1.17
N HIS A 569 -15.83 6.21 -2.05
CA HIS A 569 -15.58 5.90 -3.45
C HIS A 569 -15.00 7.07 -4.27
N PHE A 570 -15.34 8.29 -3.95
CA PHE A 570 -14.92 9.48 -4.70
C PHE A 570 -14.06 10.47 -3.91
N SER A 571 -13.48 10.02 -2.82
CA SER A 571 -12.59 10.86 -2.01
C SER A 571 -11.14 10.60 -2.35
N TYR A 572 -10.37 11.64 -2.62
CA TYR A 572 -8.92 11.52 -2.74
C TYR A 572 -8.27 11.04 -1.42
N GLY A 573 -8.88 11.33 -0.28
CA GLY A 573 -8.35 10.91 1.02
C GLY A 573 -8.49 9.42 1.33
N THR A 574 -9.23 8.64 0.53
CA THR A 574 -9.43 7.19 0.76
C THR A 574 -9.24 6.34 -0.49
N ASN A 575 -9.45 6.92 -1.67
CA ASN A 575 -9.61 6.16 -2.90
C ASN A 575 -8.71 6.68 -4.05
N GLU A 576 -7.66 7.39 -3.72
CA GLU A 576 -6.64 7.84 -4.66
C GLU A 576 -5.48 6.84 -4.68
N PRO A 577 -5.11 6.31 -5.84
CA PRO A 577 -3.88 5.54 -5.95
C PRO A 577 -2.67 6.47 -6.04
N VAL A 578 -1.58 6.08 -5.38
CA VAL A 578 -0.32 6.81 -5.35
C VAL A 578 0.84 5.88 -5.71
N ILE A 579 1.91 6.43 -6.29
CA ILE A 579 3.03 5.65 -6.84
C ILE A 579 3.79 4.88 -5.77
N ASP A 580 4.08 5.48 -4.62
CA ASP A 580 4.88 4.85 -3.58
C ASP A 580 4.15 3.67 -2.93
N GLY A 581 2.90 3.85 -2.49
CA GLY A 581 2.10 2.76 -1.93
C GLY A 581 1.92 1.59 -2.90
N THR A 582 1.78 1.88 -4.20
CA THR A 582 1.74 0.86 -5.25
C THR A 582 3.07 0.10 -5.31
N CYS A 583 4.20 0.79 -5.21
CA CYS A 583 5.52 0.14 -5.24
C CYS A 583 5.85 -0.66 -3.98
N TYR A 584 5.30 -0.28 -2.82
CA TYR A 584 5.36 -1.13 -1.62
C TYR A 584 4.65 -2.46 -1.84
N LEU A 585 3.51 -2.42 -2.50
CA LEU A 585 2.76 -3.61 -2.85
C LEU A 585 3.47 -4.45 -3.93
N ILE A 586 4.11 -3.83 -4.94
CA ILE A 586 4.96 -4.53 -5.92
C ILE A 586 6.05 -5.33 -5.19
N TYR A 587 6.73 -4.71 -4.22
CA TYR A 587 7.73 -5.41 -3.40
C TYR A 587 7.13 -6.61 -2.67
N HIS A 588 6.02 -6.44 -1.98
CA HIS A 588 5.38 -7.53 -1.24
C HIS A 588 4.88 -8.66 -2.14
N LEU A 589 4.27 -8.33 -3.28
CA LEU A 589 3.76 -9.34 -4.23
C LEU A 589 4.89 -10.11 -4.91
N SER A 590 6.05 -9.47 -5.15
CA SER A 590 7.24 -10.18 -5.67
C SER A 590 7.73 -11.25 -4.68
N ILE A 591 7.68 -10.96 -3.38
CA ILE A 591 7.96 -11.93 -2.32
C ILE A 591 6.95 -13.09 -2.35
N MET A 592 5.66 -12.78 -2.50
CA MET A 592 4.61 -13.80 -2.53
C MET A 592 4.71 -14.71 -3.75
N GLU A 593 5.02 -14.17 -4.93
CA GLU A 593 5.24 -14.98 -6.13
C GLU A 593 6.45 -15.90 -5.96
N GLN A 594 7.56 -15.37 -5.44
CA GLN A 594 8.75 -16.19 -5.18
C GLN A 594 8.46 -17.30 -4.17
N ARG A 595 7.74 -17.01 -3.09
CA ARG A 595 7.29 -18.00 -2.10
C ARG A 595 6.43 -19.09 -2.75
N GLY A 596 5.54 -18.72 -3.67
CA GLY A 596 4.74 -19.66 -4.47
C GLY A 596 5.60 -20.61 -5.29
N ARG A 597 6.63 -20.09 -5.98
CA ARG A 597 7.58 -20.91 -6.76
C ARG A 597 8.41 -21.85 -5.88
N GLU A 598 8.84 -21.38 -4.71
CA GLU A 598 9.57 -22.22 -3.74
C GLU A 598 8.67 -23.37 -3.23
N GLN A 599 7.38 -23.11 -2.96
CA GLN A 599 6.43 -24.14 -2.58
C GLN A 599 6.15 -25.14 -3.71
N ALA A 600 6.00 -24.67 -4.95
CA ALA A 600 5.83 -25.52 -6.13
C ALA A 600 7.02 -26.47 -6.32
N LYS A 601 8.26 -25.95 -6.20
CA LYS A 601 9.47 -26.76 -6.26
C LYS A 601 9.52 -27.82 -5.16
N ALA A 602 9.16 -27.46 -3.93
CA ALA A 602 9.10 -28.40 -2.80
C ALA A 602 8.04 -29.49 -2.96
N LEU A 603 6.92 -29.21 -3.62
CA LEU A 603 5.88 -30.20 -3.93
C LEU A 603 6.31 -31.16 -5.06
N SER A 604 7.03 -30.67 -6.06
CA SER A 604 7.53 -31.51 -7.17
C SER A 604 8.66 -32.48 -6.78
N MET A 605 9.28 -32.29 -5.61
CA MET A 605 10.35 -33.15 -5.06
C MET A 605 9.81 -34.27 -4.13
N LYS A 606 8.52 -34.23 -3.78
CA LYS A 606 7.81 -35.28 -3.01
C LYS A 606 7.13 -36.28 -3.94
#